data_f16fed83d1c9296817a2f4a3582955d5
#
_entry.id   f16fed83d1c9296817a2f4a3582955d5
#
_cell.length_a   1.000
_cell.length_b   1.000
_cell.length_c   1.000
_cell.angle_alpha   90.00
_cell.angle_beta   90.00
_cell.angle_gamma   90.00
#
_symmetry.space_group_name_H-M   'P 1'
#
loop_
_entity.id
_entity.type
_entity.pdbx_description
1 polymer ?
#
loop_
_entity_poly.entity_id
_entity_poly.type
_entity_poly.pdbx_seq_one_letter_code
_entity_poly.pdbx_strand_id
1 'polypeptide(L)'
;MDGTALGVDVGGTFTDVVLVDDGHLTTAKVATTADQSEGVIDGIERACDRAGVALSAVDRFRHATTVAVNAVLEGTGAATALVTTDGFADVLEIGRQDRPNLYDLDARTPDPLVPAERRYGVDERATPEGIERAVDPDAVRALADRIDADAVAVATLHAYAHPDNERRIAEILRERLDVPVSASHEVLATFREYERTATTVADATLAPVVADYLDRLTERASERGLPAPRVMQANGGIADAATVRERAVTTVMSGPAAGVVGAAAFAPEDAAGAITFDMGGTSSDVSLVRHGEAERTTEADVGGHPIRTPMVDVETVGAGGGSIAWVDDGGAVRVGPRSAGAEPGPACYGRGGTEPTVTDAALVLGYLGAETTLGEDLRLDADAAADALSALAADADLDGPVAAARGVYRVANATMTRAIRRVTTERGHDPRQFALVAFGGAGPMHATGLADRLGVERVVVPRAGGVLSAFGLLAADEHHDAVRTSRTTLDDANADEIDAVYEELREQALADASDRDAATVQRQADCRYAGQSHELTVDVAAPFDPGDVAERFHDAHERARGYRLADEPVALVNCRVTATIEGTVPGRSFEGGGDPRIGTRSAVFADGRHETPVYDWPALA
;
A
#
# COMPACT_ATOMS: atom_id res chain seq x y z
N MET A 1 20.14 1.20 -18.27
CA MET A 1 19.40 2.46 -18.02
C MET A 1 20.39 3.57 -18.26
N ASP A 2 20.30 4.28 -19.37
CA ASP A 2 21.13 5.44 -19.63
C ASP A 2 20.52 6.63 -18.88
N GLY A 3 21.33 7.37 -18.12
CA GLY A 3 20.91 8.55 -17.35
C GLY A 3 20.75 8.31 -15.84
N THR A 4 20.73 9.43 -15.11
CA THR A 4 20.66 9.46 -13.64
C THR A 4 19.21 9.44 -13.15
N ALA A 5 18.88 8.52 -12.23
CA ALA A 5 17.53 8.35 -11.71
C ALA A 5 17.50 8.34 -10.17
N LEU A 6 16.52 9.03 -9.60
CA LEU A 6 16.25 9.11 -8.17
C LEU A 6 14.93 8.42 -7.82
N GLY A 7 14.95 7.57 -6.79
CA GLY A 7 13.78 7.05 -6.09
C GLY A 7 13.82 7.51 -4.65
N VAL A 8 12.73 8.10 -4.17
CA VAL A 8 12.62 8.61 -2.79
C VAL A 8 11.32 8.13 -2.16
N ASP A 9 11.43 7.34 -1.10
CA ASP A 9 10.31 6.85 -0.32
C ASP A 9 10.28 7.49 1.07
N VAL A 10 9.18 8.16 1.40
CA VAL A 10 8.99 8.78 2.72
C VAL A 10 8.21 7.83 3.61
N GLY A 11 8.91 7.23 4.57
CA GLY A 11 8.29 6.48 5.65
C GLY A 11 7.96 7.34 6.87
N GLY A 12 7.29 6.76 7.86
CA GLY A 12 6.91 7.47 9.09
C GLY A 12 8.11 7.88 9.97
N THR A 13 9.28 7.24 9.83
CA THR A 13 10.47 7.50 10.66
C THR A 13 11.66 7.97 9.84
N PHE A 14 11.85 7.40 8.67
CA PHE A 14 12.97 7.69 7.78
C PHE A 14 12.48 7.95 6.36
N THR A 15 13.20 8.80 5.66
CA THR A 15 13.11 9.00 4.22
C THR A 15 14.26 8.26 3.56
N ASP A 16 13.94 7.32 2.69
CA ASP A 16 14.87 6.46 1.98
C ASP A 16 15.10 6.98 0.57
N VAL A 17 16.37 7.10 0.17
CA VAL A 17 16.77 7.60 -1.15
C VAL A 17 17.67 6.59 -1.85
N VAL A 18 17.34 6.31 -3.10
CA VAL A 18 18.17 5.53 -4.03
C VAL A 18 18.47 6.38 -5.26
N LEU A 19 19.74 6.57 -5.53
CA LEU A 19 20.22 7.18 -6.76
C LEU A 19 20.92 6.11 -7.61
N VAL A 20 20.56 6.04 -8.87
CA VAL A 20 21.21 5.19 -9.87
C VAL A 20 21.83 6.08 -10.94
N ASP A 21 23.14 5.97 -11.13
CA ASP A 21 23.92 6.69 -12.13
C ASP A 21 24.82 5.70 -12.87
N ASP A 22 24.68 5.60 -14.19
CA ASP A 22 25.41 4.63 -15.04
C ASP A 22 25.42 3.18 -14.47
N GLY A 23 24.32 2.76 -13.85
CA GLY A 23 24.16 1.44 -13.23
C GLY A 23 24.78 1.31 -11.82
N HIS A 24 25.44 2.34 -11.30
CA HIS A 24 25.92 2.39 -9.92
C HIS A 24 24.80 2.87 -8.98
N LEU A 25 24.60 2.15 -7.88
CA LEU A 25 23.58 2.43 -6.90
C LEU A 25 24.18 3.11 -5.66
N THR A 26 23.72 4.31 -5.37
CA THR A 26 24.04 5.06 -4.14
C THR A 26 22.79 5.21 -3.30
N THR A 27 22.91 5.03 -1.98
CA THR A 27 21.78 5.13 -1.06
C THR A 27 22.02 6.21 -0.01
N ALA A 28 20.94 6.86 0.41
CA ALA A 28 20.92 7.70 1.60
C ALA A 28 19.67 7.42 2.42
N LYS A 29 19.78 7.61 3.72
CA LYS A 29 18.67 7.46 4.68
C LYS A 29 18.73 8.64 5.64
N VAL A 30 17.66 9.42 5.71
CA VAL A 30 17.54 10.61 6.56
C VAL A 30 16.31 10.48 7.45
N ALA A 31 16.31 11.15 8.60
CA ALA A 31 15.13 11.19 9.44
C ALA A 31 13.99 11.94 8.71
N THR A 32 12.77 11.42 8.80
CA THR A 32 11.59 12.12 8.27
C THR A 32 11.34 13.39 9.10
N THR A 33 11.14 14.51 8.41
CA THR A 33 10.88 15.82 9.00
C THR A 33 9.39 16.11 9.08
N ALA A 34 8.96 17.07 9.90
CA ALA A 34 7.57 17.50 10.00
C ALA A 34 7.04 18.01 8.64
N ASP A 35 7.84 18.80 7.92
CA ASP A 35 7.63 19.06 6.49
C ASP A 35 8.40 18.00 5.70
N GLN A 36 7.68 16.95 5.26
CA GLN A 36 8.29 15.82 4.54
C GLN A 36 9.06 16.26 3.30
N SER A 37 8.66 17.36 2.63
CA SER A 37 9.33 17.84 1.41
C SER A 37 10.76 18.36 1.69
N GLU A 38 11.06 18.83 2.91
CA GLU A 38 12.43 19.17 3.33
C GLU A 38 13.30 17.92 3.46
N GLY A 39 12.83 16.90 4.19
CA GLY A 39 13.54 15.64 4.35
C GLY A 39 13.82 14.94 3.02
N VAL A 40 12.90 15.05 2.05
CA VAL A 40 13.10 14.54 0.69
C VAL A 40 14.30 15.22 0.02
N ILE A 41 14.34 16.54 0.02
CA ILE A 41 15.41 17.30 -0.62
C ILE A 41 16.76 17.06 0.10
N ASP A 42 16.79 17.07 1.42
CA ASP A 42 18.00 16.77 2.20
C ASP A 42 18.55 15.38 1.89
N GLY A 43 17.66 14.39 1.75
CA GLY A 43 18.04 13.03 1.37
C GLY A 43 18.61 12.96 -0.05
N ILE A 44 18.02 13.67 -1.00
CA ILE A 44 18.50 13.77 -2.38
C ILE A 44 19.88 14.42 -2.45
N GLU A 45 20.05 15.57 -1.78
CA GLU A 45 21.33 16.28 -1.74
C GLU A 45 22.45 15.36 -1.20
N ARG A 46 22.19 14.63 -0.10
CA ARG A 46 23.15 13.66 0.47
C ARG A 46 23.47 12.51 -0.48
N ALA A 47 22.48 11.97 -1.19
CA ALA A 47 22.72 10.90 -2.15
C ALA A 47 23.55 11.37 -3.33
N CYS A 48 23.26 12.55 -3.87
CA CYS A 48 24.00 13.17 -4.96
C CYS A 48 25.43 13.51 -4.55
N ASP A 49 25.64 14.08 -3.35
CA ASP A 49 26.99 14.38 -2.82
C ASP A 49 27.84 13.11 -2.68
N ARG A 50 27.26 12.02 -2.16
CA ARG A 50 27.92 10.72 -2.03
C ARG A 50 28.32 10.11 -3.37
N ALA A 51 27.46 10.27 -4.38
CA ALA A 51 27.70 9.78 -5.73
C ALA A 51 28.62 10.69 -6.55
N GLY A 52 28.84 11.95 -6.11
CA GLY A 52 29.55 12.95 -6.89
C GLY A 52 28.77 13.45 -8.11
N VAL A 53 27.43 13.37 -8.07
CA VAL A 53 26.49 13.73 -9.14
C VAL A 53 25.88 15.11 -8.85
N ALA A 54 25.83 15.97 -9.84
CA ALA A 54 25.15 17.25 -9.69
C ALA A 54 23.63 17.07 -9.70
N LEU A 55 22.88 17.81 -8.87
CA LEU A 55 21.41 17.75 -8.84
C LEU A 55 20.78 17.98 -10.23
N SER A 56 21.34 18.89 -11.01
CA SER A 56 20.88 19.20 -12.37
C SER A 56 21.19 18.11 -13.41
N ALA A 57 21.94 17.08 -13.05
CA ALA A 57 22.21 15.91 -13.91
C ALA A 57 21.18 14.78 -13.70
N VAL A 58 20.26 14.94 -12.76
CA VAL A 58 19.18 13.98 -12.53
C VAL A 58 18.14 14.09 -13.63
N ASP A 59 17.92 13.00 -14.35
CA ASP A 59 16.97 12.94 -15.47
C ASP A 59 15.56 12.55 -15.00
N ARG A 60 15.47 11.74 -13.92
CA ARG A 60 14.20 11.19 -13.42
C ARG A 60 14.14 11.25 -11.91
N PHE A 61 13.01 11.73 -11.40
CA PHE A 61 12.71 11.77 -9.98
C PHE A 61 11.37 11.04 -9.73
N ARG A 62 11.39 9.92 -9.02
CA ARG A 62 10.24 9.11 -8.64
C ARG A 62 10.07 9.12 -7.12
N HIS A 63 8.83 9.22 -6.67
CA HIS A 63 8.53 9.53 -5.28
C HIS A 63 7.34 8.72 -4.74
N ALA A 64 7.45 8.22 -3.50
CA ALA A 64 6.33 7.71 -2.70
C ALA A 64 6.25 8.47 -1.38
N THR A 65 5.04 8.62 -0.86
CA THR A 65 4.76 9.41 0.33
C THR A 65 3.72 8.77 1.23
N THR A 66 3.83 9.00 2.52
CA THR A 66 2.85 8.60 3.52
C THR A 66 1.81 9.69 3.84
N VAL A 67 1.86 10.84 3.16
CA VAL A 67 0.97 11.99 3.42
C VAL A 67 -0.50 11.56 3.39
N ALA A 68 -0.93 10.85 2.34
CA ALA A 68 -2.32 10.44 2.19
C ALA A 68 -2.77 9.47 3.28
N VAL A 69 -2.01 8.41 3.54
CA VAL A 69 -2.39 7.42 4.55
C VAL A 69 -2.38 8.02 5.95
N ASN A 70 -1.40 8.87 6.28
CA ASN A 70 -1.34 9.56 7.57
C ASN A 70 -2.51 10.51 7.76
N ALA A 71 -2.89 11.26 6.71
CA ALA A 71 -4.03 12.17 6.78
C ALA A 71 -5.35 11.44 7.12
N VAL A 72 -5.55 10.23 6.59
CA VAL A 72 -6.72 9.39 6.95
C VAL A 72 -6.61 8.87 8.38
N LEU A 73 -5.46 8.30 8.77
CA LEU A 73 -5.26 7.65 10.07
C LEU A 73 -5.27 8.65 11.24
N GLU A 74 -4.76 9.85 11.05
CA GLU A 74 -4.64 10.90 12.07
C GLU A 74 -5.82 11.88 12.05
N GLY A 75 -6.72 11.78 11.04
CA GLY A 75 -7.85 12.69 10.87
C GLY A 75 -7.42 14.13 10.55
N THR A 76 -6.26 14.30 9.88
CA THR A 76 -5.68 15.60 9.52
C THR A 76 -6.00 16.01 8.07
N GLY A 77 -6.92 15.30 7.42
CA GLY A 77 -7.42 15.65 6.09
C GLY A 77 -8.25 16.93 6.07
N ALA A 78 -8.59 17.39 4.88
CA ALA A 78 -9.39 18.59 4.69
C ALA A 78 -10.80 18.46 5.28
N ALA A 79 -11.35 19.57 5.79
CA ALA A 79 -12.74 19.63 6.22
C ALA A 79 -13.66 19.47 5.01
N THR A 80 -14.23 18.28 4.84
CA THR A 80 -14.95 17.87 3.63
C THR A 80 -16.46 17.93 3.83
N ALA A 81 -17.19 18.36 2.79
CA ALA A 81 -18.64 18.23 2.67
C ALA A 81 -19.01 17.09 1.71
N LEU A 82 -20.13 16.41 1.99
CA LEU A 82 -20.71 15.42 1.09
C LEU A 82 -22.01 15.96 0.50
N VAL A 83 -22.13 15.93 -0.82
CA VAL A 83 -23.37 16.17 -1.56
C VAL A 83 -23.85 14.87 -2.17
N THR A 84 -25.05 14.43 -1.83
CA THR A 84 -25.61 13.14 -2.24
C THR A 84 -27.09 13.25 -2.57
N THR A 85 -27.71 12.17 -3.07
CA THR A 85 -29.16 12.08 -3.30
C THR A 85 -29.92 12.33 -1.99
N ASP A 86 -30.98 13.13 -2.02
CA ASP A 86 -31.82 13.38 -0.85
C ASP A 86 -32.36 12.07 -0.24
N GLY A 87 -32.32 11.98 1.09
CA GLY A 87 -32.65 10.77 1.85
C GLY A 87 -31.54 9.73 1.97
N PHE A 88 -30.31 10.00 1.45
CA PHE A 88 -29.17 9.08 1.52
C PHE A 88 -27.91 9.70 2.18
N ALA A 89 -28.09 10.78 2.92
CA ALA A 89 -26.98 11.45 3.63
C ALA A 89 -26.35 10.60 4.76
N ASP A 90 -27.05 9.57 5.20
CA ASP A 90 -26.62 8.65 6.27
C ASP A 90 -25.89 7.39 5.78
N VAL A 91 -25.64 7.27 4.47
CA VAL A 91 -24.96 6.10 3.88
C VAL A 91 -23.59 5.80 4.54
N LEU A 92 -22.83 6.84 4.89
CA LEU A 92 -21.53 6.69 5.57
C LEU A 92 -21.66 6.21 7.02
N GLU A 93 -22.77 6.53 7.69
CA GLU A 93 -23.07 6.11 9.07
C GLU A 93 -23.56 4.67 9.12
N ILE A 94 -24.45 4.32 8.19
CA ILE A 94 -25.06 3.00 8.10
C ILE A 94 -24.03 1.95 7.67
N GLY A 95 -23.19 2.29 6.70
CA GLY A 95 -22.19 1.39 6.13
C GLY A 95 -22.80 0.05 5.71
N ARG A 96 -22.11 -1.04 6.01
CA ARG A 96 -22.59 -2.42 5.78
C ARG A 96 -23.36 -3.02 6.96
N GLN A 97 -23.52 -2.28 8.05
CA GLN A 97 -24.17 -2.72 9.29
C GLN A 97 -23.51 -3.97 9.91
N ASP A 98 -22.26 -4.22 9.60
CA ASP A 98 -21.46 -5.26 10.21
C ASP A 98 -20.74 -4.74 11.47
N ARG A 99 -20.50 -5.65 12.43
CA ARG A 99 -19.76 -5.31 13.63
C ARG A 99 -18.26 -5.47 13.38
N PRO A 100 -17.44 -4.47 13.71
CA PRO A 100 -15.99 -4.60 13.62
C PRO A 100 -15.43 -5.78 14.43
N ASN A 101 -16.08 -6.10 15.56
CA ASN A 101 -15.77 -7.26 16.39
C ASN A 101 -17.06 -7.93 16.88
N LEU A 102 -17.31 -9.17 16.46
CA LEU A 102 -18.53 -9.93 16.79
C LEU A 102 -18.71 -10.21 18.28
N TYR A 103 -17.61 -10.33 19.03
CA TYR A 103 -17.62 -10.73 20.44
C TYR A 103 -17.36 -9.57 21.41
N ASP A 104 -17.25 -8.35 20.89
CA ASP A 104 -17.10 -7.13 21.68
C ASP A 104 -18.44 -6.36 21.67
N LEU A 105 -19.05 -6.23 22.85
CA LEU A 105 -20.33 -5.52 23.00
C LEU A 105 -20.18 -4.00 22.88
N ASP A 106 -18.99 -3.50 23.10
CA ASP A 106 -18.65 -2.06 23.04
C ASP A 106 -17.97 -1.69 21.70
N ALA A 107 -17.87 -2.64 20.76
CA ALA A 107 -17.30 -2.38 19.45
C ALA A 107 -18.04 -1.24 18.74
N ARG A 108 -17.28 -0.24 18.29
CA ARG A 108 -17.79 0.90 17.53
C ARG A 108 -17.17 0.92 16.15
N THR A 109 -17.96 1.31 15.16
CA THR A 109 -17.43 1.68 13.84
C THR A 109 -16.64 2.99 13.97
N PRO A 110 -15.61 3.22 13.17
CA PRO A 110 -14.95 4.52 13.08
C PRO A 110 -15.93 5.63 12.76
N ASP A 111 -15.68 6.81 13.30
CA ASP A 111 -16.47 7.99 12.95
C ASP A 111 -16.27 8.31 11.45
N PRO A 112 -17.36 8.58 10.68
CA PRO A 112 -17.24 8.91 9.27
C PRO A 112 -16.36 10.15 9.03
N LEU A 113 -15.57 10.15 7.94
CA LEU A 113 -14.69 11.27 7.56
C LEU A 113 -15.48 12.59 7.36
N VAL A 114 -16.75 12.48 6.99
CA VAL A 114 -17.65 13.65 6.87
C VAL A 114 -18.70 13.57 7.97
N PRO A 115 -18.73 14.50 8.94
CA PRO A 115 -19.72 14.54 10.00
C PRO A 115 -21.12 14.89 9.45
N ALA A 116 -22.19 14.53 10.18
CA ALA A 116 -23.57 14.63 9.71
C ALA A 116 -23.98 16.05 9.28
N GLU A 117 -23.48 17.08 9.96
CA GLU A 117 -23.78 18.50 9.67
C GLU A 117 -23.20 19.01 8.35
N ARG A 118 -22.25 18.28 7.74
CA ARG A 118 -21.66 18.60 6.44
C ARG A 118 -22.14 17.67 5.32
N ARG A 119 -23.21 16.93 5.54
CA ARG A 119 -23.83 16.05 4.53
C ARG A 119 -25.09 16.70 4.00
N TYR A 120 -25.17 16.91 2.71
CA TYR A 120 -26.25 17.64 2.04
C TYR A 120 -26.97 16.74 1.03
N GLY A 121 -28.31 16.69 1.12
CA GLY A 121 -29.17 16.02 0.14
C GLY A 121 -29.55 16.97 -0.99
N VAL A 122 -29.56 16.45 -2.22
CA VAL A 122 -30.05 17.13 -3.43
C VAL A 122 -31.23 16.34 -4.00
N ASP A 123 -32.31 17.04 -4.32
CA ASP A 123 -33.52 16.44 -4.92
C ASP A 123 -33.26 16.08 -6.39
N GLU A 124 -32.76 14.89 -6.58
CA GLU A 124 -32.51 14.23 -7.86
C GLU A 124 -32.81 12.74 -7.74
N ARG A 125 -32.95 12.02 -8.83
CA ARG A 125 -33.07 10.56 -8.82
C ARG A 125 -32.57 9.95 -10.11
N ALA A 126 -31.53 9.15 -10.00
CA ALA A 126 -31.14 8.17 -11.00
C ALA A 126 -31.51 6.74 -10.49
N THR A 127 -31.83 5.85 -11.42
CA THR A 127 -32.06 4.41 -11.21
C THR A 127 -31.17 3.61 -12.13
N PRO A 128 -31.10 2.27 -12.04
CA PRO A 128 -30.38 1.47 -13.01
C PRO A 128 -30.84 1.66 -14.47
N GLU A 129 -32.12 2.04 -14.67
CA GLU A 129 -32.75 2.18 -15.98
C GLU A 129 -32.60 3.60 -16.57
N GLY A 130 -32.24 4.58 -15.76
CA GLY A 130 -32.10 5.97 -16.24
C GLY A 130 -32.35 7.03 -15.18
N ILE A 131 -32.42 8.28 -15.63
CA ILE A 131 -32.72 9.42 -14.75
C ILE A 131 -34.25 9.62 -14.67
N GLU A 132 -34.81 9.37 -13.50
CA GLU A 132 -36.22 9.60 -13.19
C GLU A 132 -36.49 11.06 -12.82
N ARG A 133 -35.55 11.71 -12.14
CA ARG A 133 -35.62 13.13 -11.75
C ARG A 133 -34.29 13.82 -12.01
N ALA A 134 -34.32 14.79 -12.91
CA ALA A 134 -33.16 15.64 -13.17
C ALA A 134 -32.94 16.62 -12.00
N VAL A 135 -31.67 16.88 -11.70
CA VAL A 135 -31.31 17.90 -10.69
C VAL A 135 -31.71 19.28 -11.12
N ASP A 136 -32.23 20.10 -10.18
CA ASP A 136 -32.48 21.53 -10.39
C ASP A 136 -31.17 22.34 -10.20
N PRO A 137 -30.62 22.95 -11.27
CA PRO A 137 -29.41 23.74 -11.17
C PRO A 137 -29.48 24.92 -10.19
N ASP A 138 -30.65 25.54 -10.01
CA ASP A 138 -30.81 26.67 -9.08
C ASP A 138 -30.80 26.19 -7.62
N ALA A 139 -31.34 25.01 -7.34
CA ALA A 139 -31.24 24.38 -6.03
C ALA A 139 -29.75 24.04 -5.67
N VAL A 140 -28.96 23.59 -6.65
CA VAL A 140 -27.52 23.33 -6.43
C VAL A 140 -26.75 24.63 -6.20
N ARG A 141 -27.03 25.69 -6.92
CA ARG A 141 -26.42 27.02 -6.67
C ARG A 141 -26.73 27.53 -5.26
N ALA A 142 -28.00 27.41 -4.83
CA ALA A 142 -28.40 27.79 -3.47
C ALA A 142 -27.76 26.88 -2.40
N LEU A 143 -27.49 25.62 -2.71
CA LEU A 143 -26.74 24.72 -1.84
C LEU A 143 -25.28 25.16 -1.73
N ALA A 144 -24.62 25.50 -2.82
CA ALA A 144 -23.24 25.97 -2.83
C ALA A 144 -22.99 27.12 -1.84
N ASP A 145 -23.97 28.09 -1.77
CA ASP A 145 -23.87 29.23 -0.84
C ASP A 145 -23.94 28.82 0.66
N ARG A 146 -24.27 27.57 0.97
CA ARG A 146 -24.38 27.01 2.33
C ARG A 146 -23.22 26.09 2.72
N ILE A 147 -22.45 25.64 1.74
CA ILE A 147 -21.31 24.76 1.98
C ILE A 147 -20.18 25.57 2.60
N ASP A 148 -19.76 25.14 3.80
CA ASP A 148 -18.58 25.64 4.52
C ASP A 148 -17.63 24.48 4.72
N ALA A 149 -16.73 24.28 3.75
CA ALA A 149 -15.79 23.16 3.71
C ALA A 149 -14.57 23.49 2.84
N ASP A 150 -13.45 22.81 3.08
CA ASP A 150 -12.22 22.96 2.32
C ASP A 150 -12.16 22.02 1.08
N ALA A 151 -13.10 21.07 1.00
CA ALA A 151 -13.26 20.16 -0.13
C ALA A 151 -14.70 19.64 -0.21
N VAL A 152 -15.15 19.19 -1.38
CA VAL A 152 -16.50 18.65 -1.58
C VAL A 152 -16.42 17.30 -2.29
N ALA A 153 -17.09 16.29 -1.72
CA ALA A 153 -17.39 15.02 -2.37
C ALA A 153 -18.81 15.06 -2.92
N VAL A 154 -18.99 14.62 -4.17
CA VAL A 154 -20.33 14.47 -4.78
C VAL A 154 -20.51 12.97 -5.11
N ALA A 155 -21.50 12.33 -4.50
CA ALA A 155 -21.79 10.92 -4.71
C ALA A 155 -23.29 10.67 -4.71
N THR A 156 -23.89 10.64 -5.93
CA THR A 156 -25.32 10.39 -6.09
C THR A 156 -25.60 8.92 -6.40
N LEU A 157 -26.82 8.47 -6.14
CA LEU A 157 -27.23 7.11 -6.45
C LEU A 157 -27.12 6.83 -7.95
N HIS A 158 -26.65 5.64 -8.29
CA HIS A 158 -26.52 5.14 -9.67
C HIS A 158 -25.70 6.02 -10.63
N ALA A 159 -24.88 6.97 -10.12
CA ALA A 159 -24.01 7.80 -10.96
C ALA A 159 -22.99 6.99 -11.78
N TYR A 160 -22.65 5.77 -11.35
CA TYR A 160 -21.81 4.86 -12.11
C TYR A 160 -22.40 4.44 -13.47
N ALA A 161 -23.75 4.42 -13.58
CA ALA A 161 -24.48 4.09 -14.80
C ALA A 161 -25.03 5.34 -15.52
N HIS A 162 -25.51 6.31 -14.78
CA HIS A 162 -26.14 7.52 -15.27
C HIS A 162 -25.57 8.77 -14.57
N PRO A 163 -24.39 9.26 -15.00
CA PRO A 163 -23.66 10.32 -14.30
C PRO A 163 -24.21 11.74 -14.51
N ASP A 164 -25.21 11.97 -15.36
CA ASP A 164 -25.58 13.31 -15.82
C ASP A 164 -26.02 14.24 -14.68
N ASN A 165 -26.78 13.74 -13.69
CA ASN A 165 -27.14 14.51 -12.51
C ASN A 165 -25.90 14.87 -11.68
N GLU A 166 -25.06 13.89 -11.37
CA GLU A 166 -23.85 14.09 -10.58
C GLU A 166 -22.86 15.02 -11.28
N ARG A 167 -22.66 14.84 -12.58
CA ARG A 167 -21.82 15.72 -13.41
C ARG A 167 -22.32 17.16 -13.33
N ARG A 168 -23.64 17.37 -13.47
CA ARG A 168 -24.23 18.71 -13.39
C ARG A 168 -24.05 19.33 -12.02
N ILE A 169 -24.19 18.55 -10.94
CA ILE A 169 -23.93 19.02 -9.57
C ILE A 169 -22.45 19.43 -9.44
N ALA A 170 -21.53 18.56 -9.83
CA ALA A 170 -20.08 18.81 -9.72
C ALA A 170 -19.64 20.04 -10.54
N GLU A 171 -20.13 20.21 -11.77
CA GLU A 171 -19.87 21.39 -12.59
C GLU A 171 -20.30 22.70 -11.88
N ILE A 172 -21.51 22.73 -11.35
CA ILE A 172 -22.03 23.95 -10.68
C ILE A 172 -21.22 24.23 -9.39
N LEU A 173 -20.86 23.22 -8.64
CA LEU A 173 -20.06 23.39 -7.43
C LEU A 173 -18.65 23.88 -7.77
N ARG A 174 -18.01 23.34 -8.82
CA ARG A 174 -16.70 23.82 -9.31
C ARG A 174 -16.74 25.26 -9.84
N GLU A 175 -17.87 25.70 -10.40
CA GLU A 175 -18.07 27.09 -10.84
C GLU A 175 -18.28 28.08 -9.67
N ARG A 176 -18.80 27.59 -8.53
CA ARG A 176 -19.24 28.45 -7.42
C ARG A 176 -18.30 28.44 -6.22
N LEU A 177 -17.58 27.39 -6.03
CA LEU A 177 -16.68 27.17 -4.88
C LEU A 177 -15.23 27.23 -5.33
N ASP A 178 -14.38 27.82 -4.51
CA ASP A 178 -12.93 27.87 -4.74
C ASP A 178 -12.24 26.74 -3.94
N VAL A 179 -12.82 25.54 -4.01
CA VAL A 179 -12.29 24.32 -3.34
C VAL A 179 -12.37 23.11 -4.28
N PRO A 180 -11.54 22.09 -4.08
CA PRO A 180 -11.61 20.85 -4.86
C PRO A 180 -12.96 20.17 -4.74
N VAL A 181 -13.45 19.61 -5.86
CA VAL A 181 -14.71 18.85 -5.95
C VAL A 181 -14.43 17.50 -6.61
N SER A 182 -14.53 16.42 -5.82
CA SER A 182 -14.40 15.03 -6.28
C SER A 182 -15.79 14.46 -6.56
N ALA A 183 -16.03 13.96 -7.78
CA ALA A 183 -17.29 13.34 -8.17
C ALA A 183 -17.14 11.81 -8.30
N SER A 184 -18.11 11.05 -7.80
CA SER A 184 -17.97 9.59 -7.68
C SER A 184 -17.85 8.88 -9.03
N HIS A 185 -18.44 9.40 -10.09
CA HIS A 185 -18.31 8.84 -11.44
C HIS A 185 -16.92 9.06 -12.08
N GLU A 186 -16.15 10.04 -11.57
CA GLU A 186 -14.76 10.31 -11.98
C GLU A 186 -13.75 9.51 -11.13
N VAL A 187 -14.02 9.40 -9.80
CA VAL A 187 -13.13 8.71 -8.86
C VAL A 187 -13.29 7.21 -8.95
N LEU A 188 -14.54 6.70 -8.93
CA LEU A 188 -14.85 5.27 -8.89
C LEU A 188 -16.21 4.98 -9.52
N ALA A 189 -16.29 4.73 -10.83
CA ALA A 189 -17.54 4.45 -11.54
C ALA A 189 -18.04 2.99 -11.31
N THR A 190 -18.17 2.58 -10.04
CA THR A 190 -18.65 1.25 -9.67
C THR A 190 -19.94 1.30 -8.84
N PHE A 191 -20.73 0.23 -8.89
CA PHE A 191 -21.88 0.06 -8.02
C PHE A 191 -21.44 -0.08 -6.54
N ARG A 192 -22.37 -0.28 -5.58
CA ARG A 192 -22.14 -0.28 -4.13
C ARG A 192 -21.93 1.14 -3.60
N GLU A 193 -23.06 1.77 -3.31
CA GLU A 193 -23.14 3.18 -2.92
C GLU A 193 -22.27 3.55 -1.72
N TYR A 194 -22.14 2.65 -0.72
CA TYR A 194 -21.34 2.93 0.47
C TYR A 194 -19.86 3.06 0.13
N GLU A 195 -19.28 2.03 -0.50
CA GLU A 195 -17.85 2.03 -0.82
C GLU A 195 -17.49 3.11 -1.85
N ARG A 196 -18.37 3.37 -2.83
CA ARG A 196 -18.18 4.45 -3.78
C ARG A 196 -18.19 5.81 -3.09
N THR A 197 -19.16 6.07 -2.21
CA THR A 197 -19.26 7.30 -1.45
C THR A 197 -18.07 7.46 -0.51
N ALA A 198 -17.69 6.41 0.24
CA ALA A 198 -16.55 6.44 1.15
C ALA A 198 -15.23 6.73 0.42
N THR A 199 -15.00 6.09 -0.74
CA THR A 199 -13.80 6.33 -1.56
C THR A 199 -13.77 7.75 -2.12
N THR A 200 -14.93 8.28 -2.59
CA THR A 200 -15.02 9.65 -3.09
C THR A 200 -14.80 10.68 -1.98
N VAL A 201 -15.33 10.42 -0.80
CA VAL A 201 -15.08 11.25 0.39
C VAL A 201 -13.61 11.22 0.79
N ALA A 202 -12.98 10.03 0.79
CA ALA A 202 -11.54 9.93 1.06
C ALA A 202 -10.72 10.73 0.04
N ASP A 203 -11.07 10.63 -1.25
CA ASP A 203 -10.40 11.40 -2.31
C ASP A 203 -10.52 12.91 -2.07
N ALA A 204 -11.75 13.42 -1.86
CA ALA A 204 -11.98 14.84 -1.57
C ALA A 204 -11.23 15.32 -0.31
N THR A 205 -11.21 14.49 0.74
CA THR A 205 -10.51 14.78 2.00
C THR A 205 -8.99 14.88 1.81
N LEU A 206 -8.43 14.08 0.90
CA LEU A 206 -7.01 14.01 0.63
C LEU A 206 -6.54 15.03 -0.42
N ALA A 207 -7.41 15.45 -1.34
CA ALA A 207 -7.03 16.27 -2.49
C ALA A 207 -6.28 17.56 -2.11
N PRO A 208 -6.72 18.41 -1.15
CA PRO A 208 -5.95 19.60 -0.76
C PRO A 208 -4.60 19.27 -0.14
N VAL A 209 -4.56 18.25 0.74
CA VAL A 209 -3.35 17.88 1.50
C VAL A 209 -2.26 17.34 0.58
N VAL A 210 -2.65 16.48 -0.37
CA VAL A 210 -1.74 15.90 -1.37
C VAL A 210 -1.28 16.98 -2.36
N ALA A 211 -2.20 17.84 -2.82
CA ALA A 211 -1.87 18.94 -3.72
C ALA A 211 -0.85 19.90 -3.09
N ASP A 212 -1.10 20.37 -1.88
CA ASP A 212 -0.19 21.27 -1.15
C ASP A 212 1.20 20.65 -0.95
N TYR A 213 1.25 19.37 -0.64
CA TYR A 213 2.51 18.65 -0.50
C TYR A 213 3.27 18.57 -1.81
N LEU A 214 2.60 18.15 -2.89
CA LEU A 214 3.21 18.01 -4.22
C LEU A 214 3.66 19.36 -4.79
N ASP A 215 2.92 20.45 -4.51
CA ASP A 215 3.29 21.78 -4.93
C ASP A 215 4.58 22.23 -4.25
N ARG A 216 4.68 22.10 -2.92
CA ARG A 216 5.93 22.41 -2.18
C ARG A 216 7.10 21.55 -2.65
N LEU A 217 6.89 20.25 -2.85
CA LEU A 217 7.97 19.37 -3.32
C LEU A 217 8.44 19.74 -4.74
N THR A 218 7.49 20.03 -5.64
CA THR A 218 7.80 20.41 -7.03
C THR A 218 8.55 21.74 -7.08
N GLU A 219 8.13 22.74 -6.30
CA GLU A 219 8.80 24.03 -6.20
C GLU A 219 10.26 23.87 -5.69
N ARG A 220 10.44 23.15 -4.57
CA ARG A 220 11.77 22.90 -3.99
C ARG A 220 12.68 22.11 -4.93
N ALA A 221 12.13 21.13 -5.65
CA ALA A 221 12.88 20.37 -6.66
C ALA A 221 13.32 21.29 -7.82
N SER A 222 12.39 22.10 -8.34
CA SER A 222 12.68 23.05 -9.43
C SER A 222 13.76 24.07 -9.07
N GLU A 223 13.72 24.65 -7.85
CA GLU A 223 14.74 25.60 -7.35
C GLU A 223 16.15 24.99 -7.34
N ARG A 224 16.26 23.67 -7.27
CA ARG A 224 17.54 22.92 -7.25
C ARG A 224 17.92 22.33 -8.60
N GLY A 225 17.10 22.56 -9.63
CA GLY A 225 17.32 22.05 -10.98
C GLY A 225 16.98 20.56 -11.14
N LEU A 226 16.22 19.98 -10.21
CA LEU A 226 15.70 18.63 -10.32
C LEU A 226 14.45 18.60 -11.23
N PRO A 227 14.17 17.48 -11.90
CA PRO A 227 12.91 17.30 -12.63
C PRO A 227 11.72 17.24 -11.67
N ALA A 228 10.51 17.49 -12.21
CA ALA A 228 9.29 17.32 -11.43
C ALA A 228 9.14 15.85 -10.96
N PRO A 229 8.65 15.61 -9.72
CA PRO A 229 8.47 14.27 -9.22
C PRO A 229 7.34 13.55 -9.96
N ARG A 230 7.56 12.28 -10.33
CA ARG A 230 6.49 11.34 -10.66
C ARG A 230 6.17 10.51 -9.43
N VAL A 231 4.89 10.28 -9.17
CA VAL A 231 4.40 9.78 -7.88
C VAL A 231 3.92 8.34 -8.02
N MET A 232 4.31 7.50 -7.07
CA MET A 232 3.81 6.13 -6.95
C MET A 232 2.35 6.14 -6.52
N GLN A 233 1.57 5.32 -7.20
CA GLN A 233 0.18 5.03 -6.85
C GLN A 233 0.07 3.69 -6.10
N ALA A 234 -1.06 3.48 -5.46
CA ALA A 234 -1.38 2.24 -4.74
C ALA A 234 -1.36 0.99 -5.65
N ASN A 235 -1.66 1.14 -6.95
CA ASN A 235 -1.64 0.06 -7.93
C ASN A 235 -0.23 -0.43 -8.31
N GLY A 236 0.83 0.18 -7.74
CA GLY A 236 2.22 -0.13 -8.04
C GLY A 236 2.79 0.60 -9.25
N GLY A 237 2.00 1.46 -9.89
CA GLY A 237 2.41 2.27 -11.02
C GLY A 237 2.82 3.69 -10.65
N ILE A 238 3.58 4.33 -11.53
CA ILE A 238 3.98 5.73 -11.43
C ILE A 238 3.07 6.59 -12.29
N ALA A 239 2.62 7.73 -11.76
CA ALA A 239 1.87 8.74 -12.50
C ALA A 239 2.46 10.14 -12.32
N ASP A 240 2.06 11.06 -13.18
CA ASP A 240 2.45 12.47 -13.04
C ASP A 240 1.72 13.13 -11.85
N ALA A 241 2.34 14.15 -11.26
CA ALA A 241 1.76 14.88 -10.14
C ALA A 241 0.39 15.50 -10.47
N ALA A 242 0.11 15.85 -11.73
CA ALA A 242 -1.18 16.36 -12.17
C ALA A 242 -2.29 15.29 -12.03
N THR A 243 -2.06 14.10 -12.56
CA THR A 243 -2.97 12.94 -12.46
C THR A 243 -3.26 12.58 -11.00
N VAL A 244 -2.23 12.61 -10.14
CA VAL A 244 -2.37 12.32 -8.71
C VAL A 244 -3.20 13.39 -7.98
N ARG A 245 -3.09 14.67 -8.36
CA ARG A 245 -3.95 15.74 -7.78
C ARG A 245 -5.43 15.54 -8.09
N GLU A 246 -5.75 14.98 -9.26
CA GLU A 246 -7.14 14.72 -9.68
C GLU A 246 -7.73 13.50 -8.94
N ARG A 247 -6.88 12.56 -8.49
CA ARG A 247 -7.27 11.34 -7.78
C ARG A 247 -6.31 11.05 -6.63
N ALA A 248 -6.35 11.90 -5.60
CA ALA A 248 -5.42 11.84 -4.46
C ALA A 248 -5.48 10.51 -3.71
N VAL A 249 -6.65 9.87 -3.67
CA VAL A 249 -6.86 8.56 -3.03
C VAL A 249 -5.99 7.45 -3.62
N THR A 250 -5.52 7.60 -4.87
CA THR A 250 -4.62 6.61 -5.50
C THR A 250 -3.23 6.55 -4.88
N THR A 251 -2.84 7.53 -4.05
CA THR A 251 -1.54 7.53 -3.36
C THR A 251 -1.56 6.83 -2.00
N VAL A 252 -2.74 6.45 -1.53
CA VAL A 252 -2.89 5.67 -0.29
C VAL A 252 -2.16 4.33 -0.45
N MET A 253 -1.29 3.97 0.49
CA MET A 253 -0.45 2.75 0.44
C MET A 253 0.64 2.73 -0.66
N SER A 254 1.07 3.88 -1.18
CA SER A 254 2.12 3.97 -2.22
C SER A 254 3.49 3.44 -1.77
N GLY A 255 3.90 3.63 -0.51
CA GLY A 255 5.15 3.11 0.05
C GLY A 255 5.20 1.58 0.07
N PRO A 256 4.22 0.88 0.69
CA PRO A 256 4.11 -0.58 0.62
C PRO A 256 4.09 -1.11 -0.82
N ALA A 257 3.33 -0.47 -1.72
CA ALA A 257 3.29 -0.86 -3.13
C ALA A 257 4.69 -0.79 -3.79
N ALA A 258 5.44 0.28 -3.53
CA ALA A 258 6.81 0.42 -4.00
C ALA A 258 7.74 -0.69 -3.46
N GLY A 259 7.59 -1.08 -2.20
CA GLY A 259 8.32 -2.19 -1.59
C GLY A 259 8.06 -3.52 -2.30
N VAL A 260 6.81 -3.81 -2.62
CA VAL A 260 6.42 -5.04 -3.35
C VAL A 260 6.97 -5.03 -4.77
N VAL A 261 6.85 -3.92 -5.49
CA VAL A 261 7.44 -3.75 -6.85
C VAL A 261 8.97 -3.94 -6.80
N GLY A 262 9.63 -3.35 -5.81
CA GLY A 262 11.06 -3.55 -5.58
C GLY A 262 11.40 -5.01 -5.33
N ALA A 263 10.62 -5.72 -4.52
CA ALA A 263 10.82 -7.13 -4.21
C ALA A 263 10.56 -8.03 -5.43
N ALA A 264 9.58 -7.70 -6.28
CA ALA A 264 9.29 -8.41 -7.51
C ALA A 264 10.52 -8.49 -8.44
N ALA A 265 11.31 -7.41 -8.50
CA ALA A 265 12.55 -7.37 -9.26
C ALA A 265 13.60 -8.40 -8.80
N PHE A 266 13.50 -8.94 -7.59
CA PHE A 266 14.39 -9.94 -7.02
C PHE A 266 13.75 -11.33 -6.92
N ALA A 267 12.53 -11.51 -7.41
CA ALA A 267 11.89 -12.83 -7.46
C ALA A 267 12.71 -13.78 -8.37
N PRO A 268 13.05 -15.00 -7.90
CA PRO A 268 13.76 -15.95 -8.73
C PRO A 268 12.87 -16.47 -9.87
N GLU A 269 13.40 -16.55 -11.07
CA GLU A 269 12.67 -17.00 -12.28
C GLU A 269 12.24 -18.48 -12.20
N ASP A 270 12.94 -19.32 -11.42
CA ASP A 270 12.68 -20.74 -11.24
C ASP A 270 11.72 -21.07 -10.08
N ALA A 271 11.16 -20.05 -9.41
CA ALA A 271 10.10 -20.20 -8.42
C ALA A 271 8.73 -19.82 -9.03
N ALA A 272 7.62 -20.27 -8.41
CA ALA A 272 6.29 -19.86 -8.82
C ALA A 272 6.03 -18.34 -8.64
N GLY A 273 6.92 -17.69 -7.89
CA GLY A 273 6.92 -16.28 -7.57
C GLY A 273 7.63 -15.98 -6.26
N ALA A 274 7.26 -14.89 -5.61
CA ALA A 274 7.83 -14.49 -4.35
C ALA A 274 6.76 -14.11 -3.31
N ILE A 275 6.97 -14.51 -2.07
CA ILE A 275 6.32 -13.91 -0.91
C ILE A 275 7.19 -12.75 -0.49
N THR A 276 6.65 -11.54 -0.52
CA THR A 276 7.38 -10.34 -0.07
C THR A 276 7.14 -10.15 1.41
N PHE A 277 8.18 -9.79 2.14
CA PHE A 277 8.12 -9.57 3.57
C PHE A 277 8.94 -8.32 3.93
N ASP A 278 8.25 -7.21 4.12
CA ASP A 278 8.81 -5.98 4.67
C ASP A 278 8.55 -5.92 6.17
N MET A 279 9.58 -5.67 6.96
CA MET A 279 9.39 -5.41 8.39
C MET A 279 10.17 -4.17 8.80
N GLY A 280 9.40 -3.16 9.13
CA GLY A 280 9.88 -1.90 9.69
C GLY A 280 9.92 -1.88 11.22
N GLY A 281 9.88 -0.68 11.79
CA GLY A 281 9.85 -0.48 13.23
C GLY A 281 8.47 -0.72 13.87
N THR A 282 7.38 -0.48 13.16
CA THR A 282 6.01 -0.50 13.69
C THR A 282 5.15 -1.61 13.15
N SER A 283 5.31 -1.96 11.88
CA SER A 283 4.49 -2.93 11.15
C SER A 283 5.34 -3.85 10.30
N SER A 284 4.70 -4.88 9.80
CA SER A 284 5.20 -5.75 8.74
C SER A 284 4.17 -5.84 7.63
N ASP A 285 4.63 -5.72 6.39
CA ASP A 285 3.83 -5.78 5.18
C ASP A 285 4.18 -7.06 4.39
N VAL A 286 3.14 -7.79 4.02
CA VAL A 286 3.27 -9.06 3.30
C VAL A 286 2.43 -8.99 2.04
N SER A 287 3.01 -9.40 0.92
CA SER A 287 2.31 -9.50 -0.36
C SER A 287 2.77 -10.72 -1.15
N LEU A 288 2.09 -11.01 -2.24
CA LEU A 288 2.43 -12.10 -3.14
C LEU A 288 2.74 -11.53 -4.54
N VAL A 289 3.86 -11.99 -5.09
CA VAL A 289 4.27 -11.73 -6.48
C VAL A 289 4.16 -13.03 -7.25
N ARG A 290 3.47 -13.01 -8.39
CA ARG A 290 3.31 -14.16 -9.27
C ARG A 290 3.57 -13.75 -10.71
N HIS A 291 4.26 -14.62 -11.44
CA HIS A 291 4.63 -14.35 -12.85
C HIS A 291 5.36 -13.01 -13.06
N GLY A 292 6.10 -12.55 -12.04
CA GLY A 292 6.82 -11.27 -12.07
C GLY A 292 5.99 -10.05 -11.68
N GLU A 293 4.68 -10.20 -11.44
CA GLU A 293 3.77 -9.12 -11.10
C GLU A 293 3.25 -9.22 -9.66
N ALA A 294 3.10 -8.09 -8.99
CA ALA A 294 2.44 -8.00 -7.69
C ALA A 294 0.94 -8.33 -7.82
N GLU A 295 0.42 -9.15 -6.92
CA GLU A 295 -1.04 -9.35 -6.87
C GLU A 295 -1.74 -8.05 -6.47
N ARG A 296 -2.92 -7.82 -7.06
CA ARG A 296 -3.70 -6.60 -6.86
C ARG A 296 -5.06 -6.90 -6.26
N THR A 297 -5.55 -5.95 -5.49
CA THR A 297 -6.91 -5.94 -4.94
C THR A 297 -7.59 -4.61 -5.23
N THR A 298 -8.90 -4.59 -5.10
CA THR A 298 -9.68 -3.34 -5.07
C THR A 298 -10.36 -3.17 -3.70
N GLU A 299 -9.96 -3.96 -2.72
CA GLU A 299 -10.58 -3.96 -1.40
C GLU A 299 -9.52 -3.65 -0.35
N ALA A 300 -9.46 -2.39 0.10
CA ALA A 300 -8.67 -2.01 1.25
C ALA A 300 -9.53 -1.31 2.30
N ASP A 301 -9.05 -1.40 3.52
CA ASP A 301 -9.55 -0.64 4.65
C ASP A 301 -8.39 0.17 5.24
N VAL A 302 -8.58 1.47 5.38
CA VAL A 302 -7.59 2.36 5.97
C VAL A 302 -8.23 3.11 7.13
N GLY A 303 -7.80 2.77 8.34
CA GLY A 303 -8.37 3.36 9.55
C GLY A 303 -9.85 3.05 9.77
N GLY A 304 -10.37 1.95 9.21
CA GLY A 304 -11.77 1.57 9.24
C GLY A 304 -12.63 2.20 8.15
N HIS A 305 -12.01 2.88 7.18
CA HIS A 305 -12.69 3.45 6.01
C HIS A 305 -12.39 2.61 4.77
N PRO A 306 -13.43 2.10 4.06
CA PRO A 306 -13.20 1.33 2.84
C PRO A 306 -12.74 2.23 1.71
N ILE A 307 -11.64 1.85 1.08
CA ILE A 307 -11.08 2.50 -0.11
C ILE A 307 -11.07 1.47 -1.24
N ARG A 308 -11.75 1.79 -2.33
CA ARG A 308 -11.97 0.92 -3.49
C ARG A 308 -11.26 1.47 -4.72
N THR A 309 -9.95 1.42 -4.73
CA THR A 309 -9.13 1.72 -5.92
C THR A 309 -8.28 0.50 -6.24
N PRO A 310 -7.84 0.30 -7.50
CA PRO A 310 -6.83 -0.71 -7.79
C PRO A 310 -5.58 -0.45 -6.95
N MET A 311 -5.11 -1.45 -6.22
CA MET A 311 -3.91 -1.35 -5.40
C MET A 311 -3.18 -2.68 -5.31
N VAL A 312 -1.89 -2.64 -5.01
CA VAL A 312 -1.12 -3.83 -4.65
C VAL A 312 -1.74 -4.44 -3.40
N ASP A 313 -1.94 -5.74 -3.45
CA ASP A 313 -2.54 -6.47 -2.33
C ASP A 313 -1.51 -6.69 -1.23
N VAL A 314 -1.60 -5.88 -0.17
CA VAL A 314 -0.68 -5.88 0.97
C VAL A 314 -1.44 -6.19 2.25
N GLU A 315 -1.06 -7.25 2.92
CA GLU A 315 -1.52 -7.58 4.27
C GLU A 315 -0.59 -6.93 5.30
N THR A 316 -1.06 -5.90 5.98
CA THR A 316 -0.30 -5.21 7.03
C THR A 316 -0.60 -5.81 8.40
N VAL A 317 0.45 -6.08 9.17
CA VAL A 317 0.36 -6.59 10.54
C VAL A 317 1.04 -5.62 11.48
N GLY A 318 0.38 -5.26 12.58
CA GLY A 318 0.97 -4.45 13.65
C GLY A 318 2.04 -5.21 14.46
N ALA A 319 3.01 -5.77 13.77
CA ALA A 319 4.17 -6.47 14.35
C ALA A 319 5.44 -5.97 13.65
N GLY A 320 6.17 -5.07 14.30
CA GLY A 320 7.44 -4.52 13.85
C GLY A 320 8.53 -4.63 14.91
N GLY A 321 9.70 -4.07 14.66
CA GLY A 321 10.82 -4.07 15.59
C GLY A 321 10.52 -3.42 16.94
N GLY A 322 9.71 -2.35 16.95
CA GLY A 322 9.28 -1.65 18.15
C GLY A 322 8.03 -2.22 18.83
N SER A 323 7.47 -3.34 18.34
CA SER A 323 6.31 -3.97 18.99
C SER A 323 6.65 -4.40 20.40
N ILE A 324 5.83 -3.93 21.36
CA ILE A 324 6.03 -4.13 22.80
C ILE A 324 5.63 -5.56 23.16
N ALA A 325 6.49 -6.24 23.92
CA ALA A 325 6.20 -7.53 24.52
C ALA A 325 5.66 -7.35 25.94
N TRP A 326 4.64 -8.13 26.30
CA TRP A 326 3.96 -8.08 27.59
C TRP A 326 3.39 -9.45 27.96
N VAL A 327 2.96 -9.61 29.22
CA VAL A 327 2.40 -10.86 29.72
C VAL A 327 0.90 -10.68 29.92
N ASP A 328 0.09 -11.58 29.36
CA ASP A 328 -1.36 -11.56 29.56
C ASP A 328 -1.78 -12.15 30.92
N ASP A 329 -3.06 -12.02 31.29
CA ASP A 329 -3.61 -12.52 32.55
C ASP A 329 -3.44 -14.05 32.74
N GLY A 330 -3.17 -14.77 31.66
CA GLY A 330 -2.89 -16.21 31.66
C GLY A 330 -1.41 -16.55 31.82
N GLY A 331 -0.52 -15.55 31.93
CA GLY A 331 0.92 -15.73 32.05
C GLY A 331 1.64 -15.97 30.71
N ALA A 332 0.96 -15.76 29.57
CA ALA A 332 1.56 -15.96 28.27
C ALA A 332 2.19 -14.67 27.72
N VAL A 333 3.39 -14.80 27.13
CA VAL A 333 4.04 -13.69 26.43
C VAL A 333 3.25 -13.34 25.17
N ARG A 334 2.93 -12.05 25.02
CA ARG A 334 2.31 -11.43 23.86
C ARG A 334 3.26 -10.40 23.24
N VAL A 335 3.06 -10.11 21.95
CA VAL A 335 3.80 -9.09 21.20
C VAL A 335 2.80 -8.25 20.42
N GLY A 336 2.87 -6.92 20.62
CA GLY A 336 1.90 -5.97 20.09
C GLY A 336 0.51 -6.07 20.76
N PRO A 337 -0.52 -5.36 20.22
CA PRO A 337 -0.45 -4.47 19.05
C PRO A 337 0.25 -3.13 19.34
N ARG A 338 0.53 -2.80 20.62
CA ARG A 338 1.22 -1.55 20.99
C ARG A 338 2.66 -1.57 20.48
N SER A 339 3.12 -0.41 19.99
CA SER A 339 4.50 -0.19 19.58
C SER A 339 5.12 0.94 20.41
N ALA A 340 6.42 0.81 20.71
CA ALA A 340 7.20 1.87 21.34
C ALA A 340 7.48 3.05 20.39
N GLY A 341 7.17 2.90 19.10
CA GLY A 341 7.42 3.91 18.09
C GLY A 341 8.91 4.21 17.90
N ALA A 342 9.20 5.44 17.44
CA ALA A 342 10.55 5.97 17.36
C ALA A 342 10.95 6.69 18.66
N GLU A 343 9.97 7.25 19.37
CA GLU A 343 10.12 7.96 20.64
C GLU A 343 9.04 7.47 21.63
N PRO A 344 9.42 6.98 22.81
CA PRO A 344 10.80 6.80 23.28
C PRO A 344 11.56 5.67 22.58
N GLY A 345 10.88 4.80 21.80
CA GLY A 345 11.45 3.68 21.08
C GLY A 345 11.77 2.46 21.97
N PRO A 346 12.39 1.42 21.39
CA PRO A 346 12.93 0.27 22.10
C PRO A 346 13.85 0.66 23.27
N ALA A 347 13.89 -0.15 24.32
CA ALA A 347 14.75 0.11 25.48
C ALA A 347 16.22 0.29 25.08
N CYS A 348 16.70 -0.50 24.13
CA CYS A 348 18.07 -0.42 23.61
C CYS A 348 18.39 0.88 22.85
N TYR A 349 17.42 1.73 22.53
CA TYR A 349 17.72 3.03 21.90
C TYR A 349 18.25 4.08 22.90
N GLY A 350 18.13 3.82 24.20
CA GLY A 350 18.62 4.74 25.24
C GLY A 350 17.91 6.09 25.28
N ARG A 351 16.69 6.18 24.74
CA ARG A 351 15.86 7.39 24.66
C ARG A 351 14.74 7.44 25.69
N GLY A 352 14.85 6.60 26.75
CA GLY A 352 13.86 6.54 27.84
C GLY A 352 12.79 5.45 27.68
N GLY A 353 12.85 4.63 26.64
CA GLY A 353 12.05 3.41 26.53
C GLY A 353 12.42 2.41 27.61
N THR A 354 11.43 1.77 28.24
CA THR A 354 11.62 0.78 29.32
C THR A 354 10.86 -0.53 29.07
N GLU A 355 9.90 -0.51 28.15
CA GLU A 355 9.14 -1.71 27.79
C GLU A 355 9.95 -2.55 26.77
N PRO A 356 10.02 -3.90 26.95
CA PRO A 356 10.77 -4.76 26.05
C PRO A 356 10.10 -4.85 24.68
N THR A 357 10.90 -4.82 23.61
CA THR A 357 10.42 -4.88 22.23
C THR A 357 11.04 -6.05 21.45
N VAL A 358 10.60 -6.26 20.22
CA VAL A 358 11.20 -7.22 19.28
C VAL A 358 12.66 -6.86 18.98
N THR A 359 12.99 -5.56 18.87
CA THR A 359 14.37 -5.09 18.67
C THR A 359 15.27 -5.42 19.85
N ASP A 360 14.79 -5.22 21.09
CA ASP A 360 15.53 -5.60 22.31
C ASP A 360 15.78 -7.12 22.34
N ALA A 361 14.76 -7.90 21.96
CA ALA A 361 14.91 -9.36 21.85
C ALA A 361 15.95 -9.77 20.80
N ALA A 362 15.95 -9.13 19.62
CA ALA A 362 16.94 -9.39 18.57
C ALA A 362 18.38 -9.06 19.04
N LEU A 363 18.53 -7.97 19.81
CA LEU A 363 19.83 -7.56 20.38
C LEU A 363 20.33 -8.59 21.41
N VAL A 364 19.49 -9.01 22.38
CA VAL A 364 19.84 -9.99 23.41
C VAL A 364 20.12 -11.37 22.82
N LEU A 365 19.43 -11.74 21.73
CA LEU A 365 19.71 -12.98 21.00
C LEU A 365 20.99 -12.91 20.13
N GLY A 366 21.56 -11.72 19.93
CA GLY A 366 22.73 -11.50 19.09
C GLY A 366 22.43 -11.50 17.58
N TYR A 367 21.16 -11.40 17.18
CA TYR A 367 20.77 -11.23 15.78
C TYR A 367 21.10 -9.82 15.29
N LEU A 368 20.95 -8.85 16.18
CA LEU A 368 21.43 -7.48 16.01
C LEU A 368 22.70 -7.31 16.83
N GLY A 369 23.75 -6.72 16.26
CA GLY A 369 25.02 -6.50 16.96
C GLY A 369 24.97 -5.28 17.88
N ALA A 370 25.50 -5.38 19.09
CA ALA A 370 25.62 -4.25 20.01
C ALA A 370 26.53 -3.13 19.48
N GLU A 371 27.49 -3.49 18.62
CA GLU A 371 28.40 -2.56 17.94
C GLU A 371 27.74 -1.88 16.72
N THR A 372 26.54 -2.33 16.34
CA THR A 372 25.84 -1.79 15.17
C THR A 372 25.27 -0.41 15.49
N THR A 373 25.52 0.55 14.62
CA THR A 373 24.86 1.85 14.65
C THR A 373 23.63 1.78 13.75
N LEU A 374 22.44 2.08 14.28
CA LEU A 374 21.23 2.21 13.48
C LEU A 374 21.12 3.65 12.94
N GLY A 375 20.93 3.77 11.63
CA GLY A 375 21.06 5.07 10.97
C GLY A 375 22.49 5.59 11.06
N GLU A 376 22.66 6.90 11.24
CA GLU A 376 23.99 7.52 11.29
C GLU A 376 24.55 7.60 12.73
N ASP A 377 23.70 7.67 13.78
CA ASP A 377 24.14 8.06 15.12
C ASP A 377 23.63 7.20 16.27
N LEU A 378 22.64 6.31 16.05
CA LEU A 378 22.00 5.58 17.14
C LEU A 378 22.79 4.34 17.54
N ARG A 379 23.50 4.43 18.67
CA ARG A 379 24.17 3.27 19.30
C ARG A 379 23.20 2.52 20.20
N LEU A 380 23.30 1.19 20.17
CA LEU A 380 22.42 0.32 20.92
C LEU A 380 22.95 0.04 22.34
N ASP A 381 22.07 0.15 23.34
CA ASP A 381 22.34 -0.19 24.73
C ASP A 381 21.87 -1.63 25.03
N ALA A 382 22.82 -2.55 25.05
CA ALA A 382 22.55 -3.97 25.29
C ALA A 382 22.12 -4.25 26.75
N ASP A 383 22.60 -3.45 27.70
CA ASP A 383 22.23 -3.60 29.12
C ASP A 383 20.78 -3.16 29.33
N ALA A 384 20.34 -2.05 28.74
CA ALA A 384 18.95 -1.60 28.79
C ALA A 384 17.99 -2.65 28.18
N ALA A 385 18.35 -3.26 27.04
CA ALA A 385 17.59 -4.37 26.46
C ALA A 385 17.50 -5.58 27.39
N ALA A 386 18.62 -5.98 28.01
CA ALA A 386 18.66 -7.10 28.91
C ALA A 386 17.84 -6.85 30.19
N ASP A 387 17.85 -5.62 30.72
CA ASP A 387 17.06 -5.23 31.89
C ASP A 387 15.56 -5.27 31.58
N ALA A 388 15.12 -4.72 30.46
CA ALA A 388 13.72 -4.75 30.02
C ALA A 388 13.22 -6.20 29.83
N LEU A 389 14.03 -7.07 29.21
CA LEU A 389 13.67 -8.47 29.02
C LEU A 389 13.78 -9.30 30.31
N SER A 390 14.60 -8.89 31.27
CA SER A 390 14.63 -9.50 32.61
C SER A 390 13.35 -9.22 33.38
N ALA A 391 12.80 -8.02 33.28
CA ALA A 391 11.49 -7.70 33.86
C ALA A 391 10.39 -8.58 33.24
N LEU A 392 10.34 -8.67 31.91
CA LEU A 392 9.38 -9.56 31.21
C LEU A 392 9.55 -11.03 31.63
N ALA A 393 10.80 -11.50 31.81
CA ALA A 393 11.08 -12.86 32.25
C ALA A 393 10.51 -13.13 33.65
N ALA A 394 10.66 -12.19 34.56
CA ALA A 394 10.11 -12.29 35.92
C ALA A 394 8.57 -12.36 35.91
N ASP A 395 7.91 -11.54 35.10
CA ASP A 395 6.45 -11.51 34.97
C ASP A 395 5.89 -12.80 34.32
N ALA A 396 6.65 -13.42 33.40
CA ALA A 396 6.25 -14.63 32.69
C ALA A 396 6.79 -15.94 33.31
N ASP A 397 7.45 -15.91 34.47
CA ASP A 397 8.11 -17.06 35.13
C ASP A 397 9.10 -17.81 34.18
N LEU A 398 9.96 -17.05 33.50
CA LEU A 398 10.95 -17.54 32.55
C LEU A 398 12.39 -17.46 33.10
N ASP A 399 13.28 -18.32 32.62
CA ASP A 399 14.69 -18.42 33.01
C ASP A 399 15.54 -17.24 32.46
N GLY A 400 15.17 -15.99 32.77
CA GLY A 400 15.93 -14.80 32.48
C GLY A 400 15.77 -14.23 31.06
N PRO A 401 16.54 -13.17 30.71
CA PRO A 401 16.31 -12.34 29.53
C PRO A 401 16.44 -13.09 28.21
N VAL A 402 17.32 -14.09 28.10
CA VAL A 402 17.47 -14.88 26.88
C VAL A 402 16.24 -15.76 26.62
N ALA A 403 15.63 -16.34 27.67
CA ALA A 403 14.40 -17.11 27.54
C ALA A 403 13.23 -16.22 27.12
N ALA A 404 13.12 -15.02 27.74
CA ALA A 404 12.14 -14.01 27.35
C ALA A 404 12.33 -13.56 25.89
N ALA A 405 13.56 -13.23 25.48
CA ALA A 405 13.88 -12.81 24.11
C ALA A 405 13.50 -13.90 23.08
N ARG A 406 13.76 -15.18 23.37
CA ARG A 406 13.32 -16.32 22.53
C ARG A 406 11.80 -16.41 22.46
N GLY A 407 11.10 -16.14 23.57
CA GLY A 407 9.64 -16.08 23.64
C GLY A 407 9.09 -14.99 22.73
N VAL A 408 9.60 -13.78 22.84
CA VAL A 408 9.23 -12.61 22.03
C VAL A 408 9.43 -12.90 20.54
N TYR A 409 10.63 -13.38 20.15
CA TYR A 409 10.95 -13.70 18.75
C TYR A 409 10.01 -14.78 18.18
N ARG A 410 9.69 -15.82 18.96
CA ARG A 410 8.78 -16.90 18.54
C ARG A 410 7.34 -16.41 18.34
N VAL A 411 6.85 -15.53 19.22
CA VAL A 411 5.50 -14.95 19.14
C VAL A 411 5.41 -14.01 17.93
N ALA A 412 6.39 -13.13 17.73
CA ALA A 412 6.47 -12.26 16.56
C ALA A 412 6.43 -13.08 15.25
N ASN A 413 7.30 -14.11 15.13
CA ASN A 413 7.30 -14.99 13.95
C ASN A 413 5.97 -15.73 13.75
N ALA A 414 5.28 -16.14 14.83
CA ALA A 414 3.99 -16.79 14.70
C ALA A 414 2.91 -15.84 14.15
N THR A 415 2.96 -14.56 14.53
CA THR A 415 2.05 -13.52 14.00
C THR A 415 2.32 -13.25 12.52
N MET A 416 3.59 -13.07 12.14
CA MET A 416 3.98 -12.86 10.74
C MET A 416 3.69 -14.09 9.85
N THR A 417 3.89 -15.32 10.38
CA THR A 417 3.52 -16.55 9.66
C THR A 417 2.03 -16.59 9.35
N ARG A 418 1.16 -16.11 10.25
CA ARG A 418 -0.29 -16.03 9.98
C ARG A 418 -0.62 -15.05 8.87
N ALA A 419 0.04 -13.89 8.85
CA ALA A 419 -0.12 -12.93 7.77
C ALA A 419 0.30 -13.52 6.40
N ILE A 420 1.45 -14.18 6.35
CA ILE A 420 1.90 -14.85 5.13
C ILE A 420 0.89 -15.91 4.66
N ARG A 421 0.27 -16.66 5.58
CA ARG A 421 -0.77 -17.63 5.24
C ARG A 421 -2.04 -17.02 4.68
N ARG A 422 -2.40 -15.78 5.09
CA ARG A 422 -3.54 -15.07 4.53
C ARG A 422 -3.37 -14.75 3.06
N VAL A 423 -2.18 -14.33 2.66
CA VAL A 423 -1.89 -14.04 1.25
C VAL A 423 -1.51 -15.29 0.43
N THR A 424 -1.25 -16.43 1.07
CA THR A 424 -0.86 -17.67 0.40
C THR A 424 -1.88 -18.79 0.59
N THR A 425 -1.80 -19.53 1.69
CA THR A 425 -2.57 -20.76 1.94
C THR A 425 -4.09 -20.52 1.94
N GLU A 426 -4.56 -19.41 2.51
CA GLU A 426 -5.98 -19.07 2.56
C GLU A 426 -6.52 -18.71 1.16
N ARG A 427 -5.64 -18.37 0.22
CA ARG A 427 -5.96 -18.12 -1.20
C ARG A 427 -5.64 -19.30 -2.12
N GLY A 428 -5.31 -20.46 -1.55
CA GLY A 428 -5.05 -21.68 -2.31
C GLY A 428 -3.63 -21.81 -2.86
N HIS A 429 -2.67 -20.99 -2.41
CA HIS A 429 -1.28 -21.05 -2.81
C HIS A 429 -0.44 -21.82 -1.80
N ASP A 430 0.39 -22.74 -2.28
CA ASP A 430 1.35 -23.48 -1.43
C ASP A 430 2.64 -22.64 -1.26
N PRO A 431 2.93 -22.13 -0.06
CA PRO A 431 4.09 -21.25 0.16
C PRO A 431 5.44 -21.91 -0.17
N ARG A 432 5.52 -23.25 -0.19
CA ARG A 432 6.73 -24.00 -0.54
C ARG A 432 7.18 -23.84 -1.99
N GLN A 433 6.29 -23.37 -2.85
CA GLN A 433 6.57 -23.11 -4.27
C GLN A 433 7.17 -21.72 -4.52
N PHE A 434 7.17 -20.87 -3.51
CA PHE A 434 7.61 -19.46 -3.59
C PHE A 434 8.96 -19.27 -2.92
N ALA A 435 9.69 -18.23 -3.31
CA ALA A 435 10.79 -17.69 -2.55
C ALA A 435 10.29 -16.67 -1.53
N LEU A 436 10.95 -16.51 -0.40
CA LEU A 436 10.70 -15.44 0.56
C LEU A 436 11.68 -14.30 0.30
N VAL A 437 11.21 -13.15 -0.18
CA VAL A 437 12.01 -11.93 -0.35
C VAL A 437 11.81 -11.07 0.88
N ALA A 438 12.84 -11.00 1.74
CA ALA A 438 12.77 -10.29 3.02
C ALA A 438 13.57 -8.99 2.98
N PHE A 439 12.95 -7.90 3.40
CA PHE A 439 13.52 -6.57 3.39
C PHE A 439 13.00 -5.69 4.55
N GLY A 440 13.31 -4.40 4.53
CA GLY A 440 13.07 -3.52 5.66
C GLY A 440 14.12 -3.67 6.77
N GLY A 441 14.04 -2.82 7.77
CA GLY A 441 15.06 -2.76 8.84
C GLY A 441 15.14 -3.99 9.73
N ALA A 442 14.03 -4.75 9.87
CA ALA A 442 13.95 -5.94 10.71
C ALA A 442 13.67 -7.24 9.93
N GLY A 443 13.13 -7.15 8.71
CA GLY A 443 12.71 -8.31 7.92
C GLY A 443 13.74 -9.42 7.78
N PRO A 444 14.98 -9.13 7.39
CA PRO A 444 16.03 -10.15 7.25
C PRO A 444 16.31 -10.97 8.51
N MET A 445 16.16 -10.40 9.71
CA MET A 445 16.37 -11.09 10.99
C MET A 445 15.32 -12.17 11.27
N HIS A 446 14.14 -12.06 10.66
CA HIS A 446 13.03 -13.01 10.82
C HIS A 446 12.93 -14.03 9.68
N ALA A 447 13.56 -13.76 8.54
CA ALA A 447 13.36 -14.46 7.28
C ALA A 447 13.60 -15.99 7.38
N THR A 448 14.68 -16.42 8.01
CA THR A 448 14.98 -17.86 8.17
C THR A 448 13.98 -18.56 9.09
N GLY A 449 13.58 -17.89 10.18
CA GLY A 449 12.57 -18.44 11.11
C GLY A 449 11.17 -18.52 10.50
N LEU A 450 10.85 -17.65 9.56
CA LEU A 450 9.61 -17.69 8.77
C LEU A 450 9.67 -18.78 7.70
N ALA A 451 10.79 -18.89 6.97
CA ALA A 451 11.03 -19.91 5.96
C ALA A 451 10.88 -21.32 6.54
N ASP A 452 11.50 -21.60 7.69
CA ASP A 452 11.38 -22.88 8.40
C ASP A 452 9.93 -23.23 8.73
N ARG A 453 9.15 -22.25 9.21
CA ARG A 453 7.74 -22.46 9.61
C ARG A 453 6.80 -22.68 8.44
N LEU A 454 7.13 -22.12 7.28
CA LEU A 454 6.35 -22.19 6.04
C LEU A 454 6.81 -23.33 5.12
N GLY A 455 7.98 -23.89 5.37
CA GLY A 455 8.64 -24.87 4.50
C GLY A 455 9.16 -24.24 3.21
N VAL A 456 9.46 -22.92 3.23
CA VAL A 456 10.06 -22.21 2.10
C VAL A 456 11.54 -22.53 2.04
N GLU A 457 12.01 -22.98 0.88
CA GLU A 457 13.41 -23.44 0.72
C GLU A 457 14.37 -22.30 0.35
N ARG A 458 13.87 -21.20 -0.18
CA ARG A 458 14.70 -20.09 -0.67
C ARG A 458 14.33 -18.77 0.00
N VAL A 459 15.32 -18.14 0.61
CA VAL A 459 15.24 -16.79 1.16
C VAL A 459 16.13 -15.88 0.33
N VAL A 460 15.58 -14.75 -0.10
CA VAL A 460 16.29 -13.69 -0.81
C VAL A 460 16.30 -12.45 0.05
N VAL A 461 17.48 -11.90 0.33
CA VAL A 461 17.63 -10.60 0.98
C VAL A 461 18.32 -9.68 -0.02
N PRO A 462 17.58 -8.72 -0.62
CA PRO A 462 18.18 -7.80 -1.60
C PRO A 462 19.27 -6.92 -0.97
N ARG A 463 20.31 -6.57 -1.74
CA ARG A 463 21.35 -5.63 -1.25
C ARG A 463 20.78 -4.25 -0.88
N ALA A 464 19.80 -3.79 -1.63
CA ALA A 464 19.06 -2.58 -1.32
C ALA A 464 17.96 -2.79 -0.25
N GLY A 465 17.98 -3.93 0.48
CA GLY A 465 16.89 -4.32 1.39
C GLY A 465 16.49 -3.27 2.42
N GLY A 466 17.40 -2.43 2.88
CA GLY A 466 17.09 -1.34 3.81
C GLY A 466 16.43 -0.11 3.17
N VAL A 467 16.38 -0.04 1.83
CA VAL A 467 15.80 1.05 1.02
C VAL A 467 15.07 0.50 -0.22
N LEU A 468 14.49 -0.70 -0.09
CA LEU A 468 13.93 -1.43 -1.22
C LEU A 468 12.70 -0.74 -1.82
N SER A 469 11.89 -0.05 -1.02
CA SER A 469 10.78 0.74 -1.51
C SER A 469 11.26 1.87 -2.42
N ALA A 470 12.30 2.60 -2.04
CA ALA A 470 12.90 3.63 -2.89
C ALA A 470 13.51 3.04 -4.20
N PHE A 471 14.09 1.82 -4.14
CA PHE A 471 14.53 1.08 -5.33
C PHE A 471 13.34 0.67 -6.22
N GLY A 472 12.25 0.20 -5.61
CA GLY A 472 11.04 -0.20 -6.31
C GLY A 472 10.40 0.92 -7.12
N LEU A 473 10.52 2.16 -6.65
CA LEU A 473 10.09 3.32 -7.43
C LEU A 473 10.80 3.38 -8.78
N LEU A 474 12.09 3.06 -8.83
CA LEU A 474 12.87 3.07 -10.06
C LEU A 474 12.58 1.88 -10.97
N ALA A 475 12.07 0.78 -10.41
CA ALA A 475 11.67 -0.41 -11.15
C ALA A 475 10.22 -0.38 -11.61
N ALA A 476 9.40 0.54 -11.10
CA ALA A 476 7.97 0.59 -11.36
C ALA A 476 7.64 0.97 -12.80
N ASP A 477 6.57 0.36 -13.32
CA ASP A 477 5.93 0.72 -14.57
C ASP A 477 5.05 1.97 -14.40
N GLU A 478 4.56 2.52 -15.49
CA GLU A 478 3.47 3.49 -15.46
C GLU A 478 2.16 2.73 -15.66
N HIS A 479 1.18 2.94 -14.77
CA HIS A 479 -0.13 2.29 -14.83
C HIS A 479 -1.27 3.30 -14.79
N HIS A 480 -2.23 3.11 -15.70
CA HIS A 480 -3.48 3.86 -15.74
C HIS A 480 -4.65 2.89 -15.76
N ASP A 481 -5.49 2.95 -14.73
CA ASP A 481 -6.63 2.06 -14.57
C ASP A 481 -7.93 2.79 -14.89
N ALA A 482 -8.83 2.11 -15.61
CA ALA A 482 -10.20 2.54 -15.84
C ALA A 482 -11.17 1.39 -15.54
N VAL A 483 -12.28 1.69 -14.87
CA VAL A 483 -13.27 0.68 -14.48
C VAL A 483 -14.69 1.22 -14.67
N ARG A 484 -15.59 0.33 -15.11
CA ARG A 484 -17.02 0.63 -15.19
C ARG A 484 -17.85 -0.60 -14.85
N THR A 485 -18.89 -0.40 -14.06
CA THR A 485 -19.88 -1.44 -13.77
C THR A 485 -20.79 -1.70 -14.97
N SER A 486 -20.99 -2.98 -15.33
CA SER A 486 -21.87 -3.44 -16.41
C SER A 486 -23.14 -4.16 -15.90
N ARG A 487 -23.06 -5.01 -14.89
CA ARG A 487 -24.14 -5.75 -14.23
C ARG A 487 -25.10 -6.49 -15.18
N THR A 488 -24.56 -7.36 -15.99
CA THR A 488 -25.32 -8.28 -16.87
C THR A 488 -24.92 -9.73 -16.57
N THR A 489 -25.76 -10.72 -16.90
CA THR A 489 -25.28 -12.11 -16.94
C THR A 489 -24.52 -12.33 -18.25
N LEU A 490 -23.51 -13.22 -18.24
CA LEU A 490 -22.76 -13.50 -19.47
C LEU A 490 -23.66 -14.11 -20.57
N ASP A 491 -24.71 -14.86 -20.16
CA ASP A 491 -25.69 -15.44 -21.09
C ASP A 491 -26.54 -14.38 -21.80
N ASP A 492 -26.80 -13.24 -21.15
CA ASP A 492 -27.59 -12.12 -21.68
C ASP A 492 -26.70 -10.98 -22.24
N ALA A 493 -25.38 -11.10 -22.12
CA ALA A 493 -24.45 -10.04 -22.52
C ALA A 493 -24.43 -9.86 -24.05
N ASN A 494 -24.64 -8.64 -24.49
CA ASN A 494 -24.40 -8.23 -25.88
C ASN A 494 -22.90 -7.97 -26.07
N ALA A 495 -22.21 -8.85 -26.80
CA ALA A 495 -20.76 -8.76 -26.99
C ALA A 495 -20.32 -7.43 -27.62
N ASP A 496 -21.05 -6.91 -28.59
CA ASP A 496 -20.71 -5.64 -29.26
C ASP A 496 -20.84 -4.44 -28.29
N GLU A 497 -21.84 -4.46 -27.39
CA GLU A 497 -22.01 -3.42 -26.38
C GLU A 497 -20.89 -3.47 -25.31
N ILE A 498 -20.49 -4.68 -24.91
CA ILE A 498 -19.41 -4.85 -23.94
C ILE A 498 -18.06 -4.46 -24.57
N ASP A 499 -17.81 -4.82 -25.84
CA ASP A 499 -16.60 -4.36 -26.54
C ASP A 499 -16.57 -2.82 -26.66
N ALA A 500 -17.70 -2.16 -26.89
CA ALA A 500 -17.77 -0.69 -26.89
C ALA A 500 -17.39 -0.11 -25.53
N VAL A 501 -17.81 -0.73 -24.42
CA VAL A 501 -17.41 -0.31 -23.06
C VAL A 501 -15.89 -0.47 -22.89
N TYR A 502 -15.30 -1.56 -23.35
CA TYR A 502 -13.84 -1.75 -23.27
C TYR A 502 -13.08 -0.72 -24.11
N GLU A 503 -13.57 -0.32 -25.29
CA GLU A 503 -12.94 0.73 -26.08
C GLU A 503 -13.01 2.11 -25.41
N GLU A 504 -14.14 2.45 -24.78
CA GLU A 504 -14.24 3.68 -24.01
C GLU A 504 -13.29 3.70 -22.81
N LEU A 505 -13.19 2.58 -22.07
CA LEU A 505 -12.25 2.43 -20.94
C LEU A 505 -10.80 2.47 -21.42
N ARG A 506 -10.51 1.88 -22.58
CA ARG A 506 -9.19 1.95 -23.21
C ARG A 506 -8.78 3.40 -23.50
N GLU A 507 -9.65 4.18 -24.14
CA GLU A 507 -9.37 5.59 -24.41
C GLU A 507 -9.20 6.40 -23.12
N GLN A 508 -9.98 6.10 -22.08
CA GLN A 508 -9.86 6.73 -20.76
C GLN A 508 -8.50 6.39 -20.12
N ALA A 509 -8.09 5.11 -20.07
CA ALA A 509 -6.83 4.69 -19.49
C ALA A 509 -5.61 5.26 -20.27
N LEU A 510 -5.73 5.41 -21.59
CA LEU A 510 -4.68 5.98 -22.43
C LEU A 510 -4.63 7.51 -22.40
N ALA A 511 -5.65 8.20 -21.88
CA ALA A 511 -5.69 9.67 -21.89
C ALA A 511 -4.52 10.29 -21.10
N ASP A 512 -4.17 9.67 -19.97
CA ASP A 512 -3.13 10.13 -19.05
C ASP A 512 -1.76 9.45 -19.29
N ALA A 513 -1.67 8.53 -20.28
CA ALA A 513 -0.44 7.81 -20.59
C ALA A 513 0.63 8.73 -21.19
N SER A 514 1.85 8.67 -20.67
CA SER A 514 2.97 9.50 -21.14
C SER A 514 3.39 9.17 -22.58
N ASP A 515 3.21 7.90 -23.03
CA ASP A 515 3.42 7.44 -24.39
C ASP A 515 2.32 6.40 -24.75
N ARG A 516 1.32 6.85 -25.47
CA ARG A 516 0.17 6.01 -25.89
C ARG A 516 0.56 4.85 -26.81
N ASP A 517 1.59 5.05 -27.63
CA ASP A 517 2.02 4.06 -28.62
C ASP A 517 2.88 2.97 -27.98
N ALA A 518 3.55 3.27 -26.87
CA ALA A 518 4.33 2.31 -26.08
C ALA A 518 3.45 1.54 -25.07
N ALA A 519 2.23 2.00 -24.80
CA ALA A 519 1.37 1.39 -23.80
C ALA A 519 0.81 0.04 -24.27
N THR A 520 0.93 -0.99 -23.44
CA THR A 520 0.18 -2.23 -23.55
C THR A 520 -1.15 -2.10 -22.78
N VAL A 521 -2.21 -2.70 -23.33
CA VAL A 521 -3.56 -2.59 -22.77
C VAL A 521 -4.08 -3.97 -22.40
N GLN A 522 -4.37 -4.17 -21.11
CA GLN A 522 -4.98 -5.39 -20.58
C GLN A 522 -6.47 -5.13 -20.31
N ARG A 523 -7.33 -6.09 -20.73
CA ARG A 523 -8.75 -6.10 -20.42
C ARG A 523 -9.03 -7.16 -19.37
N GLN A 524 -9.83 -6.83 -18.37
CA GLN A 524 -10.25 -7.74 -17.30
C GLN A 524 -11.74 -7.56 -16.99
N ALA A 525 -12.33 -8.58 -16.38
CA ALA A 525 -13.71 -8.56 -15.91
C ALA A 525 -13.80 -9.03 -14.45
N ASP A 526 -14.55 -8.31 -13.64
CA ASP A 526 -14.97 -8.82 -12.33
C ASP A 526 -16.24 -9.63 -12.53
N CYS A 527 -16.17 -10.93 -12.24
CA CYS A 527 -17.27 -11.88 -12.40
C CYS A 527 -17.63 -12.56 -11.09
N ARG A 528 -18.88 -12.99 -10.98
CA ARG A 528 -19.36 -13.79 -9.85
C ARG A 528 -20.49 -14.71 -10.30
N TYR A 529 -20.77 -15.77 -9.57
CA TYR A 529 -22.04 -16.48 -9.76
C TYR A 529 -23.21 -15.59 -9.38
N ALA A 530 -24.30 -15.66 -10.13
CA ALA A 530 -25.51 -14.90 -9.83
C ALA A 530 -25.98 -15.16 -8.39
N GLY A 531 -26.28 -14.08 -7.67
CA GLY A 531 -26.68 -14.16 -6.24
C GLY A 531 -25.52 -14.18 -5.23
N GLN A 532 -24.26 -14.33 -5.63
CA GLN A 532 -23.11 -14.18 -4.74
C GLN A 532 -22.71 -12.70 -4.58
N SER A 533 -21.91 -12.42 -3.53
CA SER A 533 -21.49 -11.06 -3.18
C SER A 533 -20.01 -10.77 -3.46
N HIS A 534 -19.21 -11.79 -3.75
CA HIS A 534 -17.78 -11.68 -4.00
C HIS A 534 -17.45 -11.93 -5.46
N GLU A 535 -16.72 -11.03 -6.05
CA GLU A 535 -16.25 -11.10 -7.41
C GLU A 535 -14.83 -11.70 -7.46
N LEU A 536 -14.51 -12.34 -8.59
CA LEU A 536 -13.14 -12.67 -8.99
C LEU A 536 -12.84 -11.99 -10.30
N THR A 537 -11.63 -11.44 -10.42
CA THR A 537 -11.17 -10.79 -11.63
C THR A 537 -10.54 -11.82 -12.57
N VAL A 538 -10.93 -11.77 -13.84
CA VAL A 538 -10.41 -12.65 -14.91
C VAL A 538 -10.03 -11.84 -16.14
N ASP A 539 -9.03 -12.32 -16.89
CA ASP A 539 -8.61 -11.67 -18.13
C ASP A 539 -9.65 -11.85 -19.24
N VAL A 540 -9.77 -10.84 -20.09
CA VAL A 540 -10.71 -10.79 -21.21
C VAL A 540 -9.96 -10.60 -22.52
N ALA A 541 -10.18 -11.52 -23.46
CA ALA A 541 -9.64 -11.39 -24.81
C ALA A 541 -10.45 -10.38 -25.65
N ALA A 542 -9.84 -9.86 -26.70
CA ALA A 542 -10.54 -9.08 -27.73
C ALA A 542 -10.68 -9.93 -29.00
N PRO A 543 -11.86 -10.00 -29.65
CA PRO A 543 -13.13 -9.44 -29.18
C PRO A 543 -13.69 -10.17 -27.93
N PHE A 544 -14.64 -9.52 -27.24
CA PHE A 544 -15.28 -10.10 -26.05
C PHE A 544 -16.08 -11.36 -26.41
N ASP A 545 -15.78 -12.47 -25.73
CA ASP A 545 -16.49 -13.74 -25.83
C ASP A 545 -17.05 -14.14 -24.44
N PRO A 546 -18.38 -14.09 -24.25
CA PRO A 546 -19.00 -14.45 -22.98
C PRO A 546 -18.64 -15.87 -22.52
N GLY A 547 -18.52 -16.83 -23.46
CA GLY A 547 -18.21 -18.23 -23.15
C GLY A 547 -16.78 -18.40 -22.64
N ASP A 548 -15.81 -17.74 -23.26
CA ASP A 548 -14.40 -17.73 -22.81
C ASP A 548 -14.28 -17.10 -21.41
N VAL A 549 -14.97 -15.98 -21.17
CA VAL A 549 -14.96 -15.31 -19.86
C VAL A 549 -15.60 -16.19 -18.79
N ALA A 550 -16.70 -16.90 -19.09
CA ALA A 550 -17.35 -17.83 -18.17
C ALA A 550 -16.40 -18.98 -17.78
N GLU A 551 -15.71 -19.60 -18.73
CA GLU A 551 -14.76 -20.69 -18.45
C GLU A 551 -13.57 -20.19 -17.61
N ARG A 552 -12.99 -19.04 -17.96
CA ARG A 552 -11.92 -18.43 -17.14
C ARG A 552 -12.35 -18.15 -15.71
N PHE A 553 -13.59 -17.67 -15.53
CA PHE A 553 -14.17 -17.46 -14.20
C PHE A 553 -14.36 -18.77 -13.44
N HIS A 554 -14.91 -19.80 -14.08
CA HIS A 554 -15.08 -21.12 -13.47
C HIS A 554 -13.74 -21.69 -12.99
N ASP A 555 -12.70 -21.60 -13.81
CA ASP A 555 -11.35 -22.05 -13.48
C ASP A 555 -10.73 -21.23 -12.33
N ALA A 556 -10.93 -19.92 -12.33
CA ALA A 556 -10.48 -19.04 -11.26
C ALA A 556 -11.19 -19.34 -9.93
N HIS A 557 -12.51 -19.58 -9.99
CA HIS A 557 -13.33 -19.91 -8.83
C HIS A 557 -12.96 -21.29 -8.24
N GLU A 558 -12.72 -22.30 -9.10
CA GLU A 558 -12.29 -23.62 -8.64
C GLU A 558 -10.90 -23.54 -7.97
N ARG A 559 -9.96 -22.77 -8.52
CA ARG A 559 -8.65 -22.54 -7.88
C ARG A 559 -8.76 -21.81 -6.53
N ALA A 560 -9.60 -20.78 -6.46
CA ALA A 560 -9.74 -19.95 -5.26
C ALA A 560 -10.57 -20.59 -4.15
N ARG A 561 -11.59 -21.39 -4.52
CA ARG A 561 -12.62 -21.91 -3.59
C ARG A 561 -12.68 -23.43 -3.52
N GLY A 562 -12.01 -24.15 -4.43
CA GLY A 562 -11.99 -25.61 -4.49
C GLY A 562 -13.22 -26.26 -5.16
N TYR A 563 -14.10 -25.47 -5.78
CA TYR A 563 -15.28 -25.97 -6.50
C TYR A 563 -15.71 -25.02 -7.62
N ARG A 564 -16.46 -25.54 -8.61
CA ARG A 564 -17.12 -24.75 -9.65
C ARG A 564 -18.63 -25.11 -9.69
N LEU A 565 -19.43 -24.14 -10.06
CA LEU A 565 -20.88 -24.28 -10.23
C LEU A 565 -21.22 -24.10 -11.71
N ALA A 566 -20.98 -25.15 -12.53
CA ALA A 566 -21.06 -25.05 -13.98
C ALA A 566 -22.47 -24.74 -14.52
N ASP A 567 -23.51 -25.05 -13.74
CA ASP A 567 -24.91 -24.82 -14.12
C ASP A 567 -25.45 -23.46 -13.62
N GLU A 568 -24.65 -22.70 -12.83
CA GLU A 568 -25.09 -21.41 -12.31
C GLU A 568 -24.68 -20.28 -13.26
N PRO A 569 -25.58 -19.32 -13.54
CA PRO A 569 -25.25 -18.17 -14.39
C PRO A 569 -24.10 -17.34 -13.79
N VAL A 570 -23.19 -16.91 -14.66
CA VAL A 570 -22.10 -16.01 -14.28
C VAL A 570 -22.52 -14.58 -14.60
N ALA A 571 -22.44 -13.69 -13.60
CA ALA A 571 -22.69 -12.27 -13.75
C ALA A 571 -21.37 -11.54 -14.01
N LEU A 572 -21.32 -10.77 -15.11
CA LEU A 572 -20.33 -9.73 -15.35
C LEU A 572 -20.71 -8.51 -14.49
N VAL A 573 -19.82 -8.11 -13.62
CA VAL A 573 -20.06 -7.01 -12.67
C VAL A 573 -19.37 -5.73 -13.13
N ASN A 574 -18.05 -5.78 -13.37
CA ASN A 574 -17.29 -4.64 -13.87
C ASN A 574 -16.44 -5.06 -15.08
N CYS A 575 -16.30 -4.13 -16.03
CA CYS A 575 -15.25 -4.14 -17.05
C CYS A 575 -14.08 -3.29 -16.55
N ARG A 576 -12.85 -3.79 -16.70
CA ARG A 576 -11.61 -3.12 -16.30
C ARG A 576 -10.65 -3.05 -17.46
N VAL A 577 -9.93 -1.95 -17.54
CA VAL A 577 -8.80 -1.77 -18.44
C VAL A 577 -7.63 -1.18 -17.67
N THR A 578 -6.45 -1.76 -17.85
CA THR A 578 -5.19 -1.19 -17.38
C THR A 578 -4.29 -0.94 -18.59
N ALA A 579 -3.84 0.30 -18.75
CA ALA A 579 -2.79 0.67 -19.68
C ALA A 579 -1.46 0.71 -18.93
N THR A 580 -0.46 -0.03 -19.44
CA THR A 580 0.86 -0.17 -18.82
C THR A 580 1.95 0.27 -19.79
N ILE A 581 2.83 1.18 -19.35
CA ILE A 581 4.08 1.50 -20.04
C ILE A 581 5.21 0.92 -19.20
N GLU A 582 5.94 -0.05 -19.78
CA GLU A 582 7.00 -0.76 -19.07
C GLU A 582 8.11 0.18 -18.59
N GLY A 583 8.43 0.11 -17.31
CA GLY A 583 9.57 0.74 -16.70
C GLY A 583 10.86 -0.02 -17.02
N THR A 584 11.99 0.61 -16.78
CA THR A 584 13.29 -0.06 -16.89
C THR A 584 13.80 -0.38 -15.50
N VAL A 585 13.96 -1.65 -15.17
CA VAL A 585 14.55 -2.07 -13.89
C VAL A 585 16.02 -1.61 -13.85
N PRO A 586 16.46 -0.92 -12.79
CA PRO A 586 17.84 -0.51 -12.63
C PRO A 586 18.81 -1.69 -12.67
N GLY A 587 20.03 -1.46 -13.18
CA GLY A 587 21.10 -2.44 -13.14
C GLY A 587 21.35 -2.90 -11.69
N ARG A 588 21.57 -4.23 -11.52
CA ARG A 588 21.78 -4.86 -10.19
C ARG A 588 23.27 -5.09 -9.89
N SER A 589 24.17 -4.42 -10.62
CA SER A 589 25.58 -4.60 -10.40
C SER A 589 26.03 -3.82 -9.16
N PHE A 590 26.54 -4.55 -8.20
CA PHE A 590 27.17 -3.97 -7.01
C PHE A 590 28.66 -4.28 -7.11
N GLU A 591 29.51 -3.28 -7.01
CA GLU A 591 30.92 -3.50 -6.87
C GLU A 591 31.19 -4.08 -5.49
N GLY A 592 31.56 -5.36 -5.43
CA GLY A 592 32.05 -6.03 -4.22
C GLY A 592 33.53 -6.31 -4.39
N GLY A 593 34.30 -6.26 -3.32
CA GLY A 593 35.72 -6.62 -3.35
C GLY A 593 36.33 -6.72 -1.97
N GLY A 594 37.31 -7.60 -1.81
CA GLY A 594 38.00 -7.85 -0.55
C GLY A 594 37.48 -9.07 0.22
N ASP A 595 37.97 -9.27 1.45
CA ASP A 595 37.43 -10.29 2.36
C ASP A 595 36.15 -9.71 3.02
N PRO A 596 34.97 -10.24 2.72
CA PRO A 596 33.72 -9.73 3.29
C PRO A 596 33.57 -10.02 4.78
N ARG A 597 34.37 -10.95 5.34
CA ARG A 597 34.24 -11.34 6.76
C ARG A 597 34.89 -10.32 7.67
N ILE A 598 34.07 -9.61 8.47
CA ILE A 598 34.54 -8.57 9.38
C ILE A 598 34.68 -9.01 10.84
N GLY A 599 34.18 -10.22 11.19
CA GLY A 599 34.28 -10.70 12.54
C GLY A 599 33.43 -11.94 12.85
N THR A 600 33.22 -12.19 14.14
CA THR A 600 32.30 -13.18 14.69
C THR A 600 31.55 -12.57 15.85
N ARG A 601 30.31 -13.03 16.05
CA ARG A 601 29.50 -12.65 17.21
C ARG A 601 28.75 -13.86 17.75
N SER A 602 28.50 -13.86 19.04
CA SER A 602 27.72 -14.93 19.69
C SER A 602 26.23 -14.69 19.44
N ALA A 603 25.53 -15.64 18.83
CA ALA A 603 24.08 -15.58 18.61
C ALA A 603 23.39 -16.83 19.19
N VAL A 604 22.12 -16.67 19.63
CA VAL A 604 21.32 -17.73 20.26
C VAL A 604 20.23 -18.17 19.31
N PHE A 605 20.37 -19.36 18.76
CA PHE A 605 19.38 -20.01 17.90
C PHE A 605 18.53 -21.04 18.66
N ALA A 606 17.67 -21.76 17.95
CA ALA A 606 16.77 -22.74 18.55
C ALA A 606 17.53 -23.89 19.25
N ASP A 607 18.64 -24.31 18.67
CA ASP A 607 19.51 -25.42 19.11
C ASP A 607 20.59 -24.97 20.10
N GLY A 608 20.75 -23.68 20.37
CA GLY A 608 21.72 -23.18 21.33
C GLY A 608 22.45 -21.91 20.93
N ARG A 609 23.54 -21.63 21.60
CA ARG A 609 24.42 -20.48 21.38
C ARG A 609 25.57 -20.87 20.43
N HIS A 610 25.76 -20.05 19.38
CA HIS A 610 26.79 -20.29 18.34
C HIS A 610 27.63 -19.03 18.10
N GLU A 611 28.92 -19.24 17.83
CA GLU A 611 29.79 -18.21 17.28
C GLU A 611 29.49 -18.05 15.79
N THR A 612 28.86 -16.95 15.44
CA THR A 612 28.32 -16.69 14.10
C THR A 612 29.20 -15.69 13.37
N PRO A 613 29.69 -16.02 12.15
CA PRO A 613 30.47 -15.06 11.36
C PRO A 613 29.65 -13.85 10.96
N VAL A 614 30.29 -12.69 10.97
CA VAL A 614 29.71 -11.41 10.55
C VAL A 614 30.40 -10.97 9.28
N TYR A 615 29.59 -10.61 8.29
CA TYR A 615 30.05 -10.17 6.98
C TYR A 615 29.66 -8.74 6.71
N ASP A 616 30.53 -8.02 6.01
CA ASP A 616 30.21 -6.72 5.45
C ASP A 616 29.39 -6.92 4.17
N TRP A 617 28.13 -6.50 4.21
CA TRP A 617 27.17 -6.71 3.13
C TRP A 617 27.62 -6.13 1.79
N PRO A 618 28.11 -4.86 1.72
CA PRO A 618 28.67 -4.29 0.50
C PRO A 618 29.82 -5.07 -0.11
N ALA A 619 30.62 -5.75 0.71
CA ALA A 619 31.78 -6.53 0.26
C ALA A 619 31.42 -7.96 -0.21
N LEU A 620 30.20 -8.45 0.05
CA LEU A 620 29.72 -9.72 -0.50
C LEU A 620 29.45 -9.58 -1.99
N ALA A 621 30.27 -10.21 -2.83
CA ALA A 621 30.16 -10.18 -4.30
C ALA A 621 29.08 -11.15 -4.82
#